data_40fb9f9303637c44f59b93bd9a460ab1
#
_entry.id   40fb9f9303637c44f59b93bd9a460ab1
#
_cell.length_a   1.000
_cell.length_b   1.000
_cell.length_c   1.000
_cell.angle_alpha   90.00
_cell.angle_beta   90.00
_cell.angle_gamma   90.00
#
_symmetry.space_group_name_H-M   'P 1'
#
loop_
_entity.id
_entity.type
_entity.pdbx_description
1 polymer ?
#
loop_
_entity_poly.entity_id
_entity_poly.type
_entity_poly.pdbx_seq_one_letter_code
_entity_poly.pdbx_strand_id
1 'polypeptide(L)'
;MILTACTGGTGGGGGGTGDGGDSITIGLAEEPRTLASWNAYSNDGHPILRNVGEGLLNRDPETSELVPELATEWEQIDDATWRFTLREGVKFHDGTDFNADAAAEALNYVLDKDNAFAMRTFLGPEVTFTATDEYTLDATTELPDPILPTRLYFVTIPSPTQIQDDPEAYETHPIGTGPYQFVDWTRGQSIELEANPDWWGLTDTEDAHGTQSIKSVKYVFRPETAVRAAMVEQNEANLVNRITTEECDASPKCESTPTVEMVVLRLDTPNPTLGDLRIRQAISMAFDKDVVMNDLGGGGDTFGQIVGPAAVGYADLDPYPYDPEKAKELVEEAAADGVDVTAPLQVNAREGYILRANEQIQYIADQLKAIGLTGATSGMYETAAFEEQWTIGYDNIPAERGLLGLQQHGNELMDFAQSVAGYYSCGGATSAYCDPTLEEMYEAALPTSGDERDQKFQEIAKYLYDQVPVVPIGAPGFNFGLSENLDWTPRMDGFILLKEMTLN
;
A
#
# COMPACT_ATOMS: atom_id res chain seq x y z
N MET A 1 -70.98 -28.39 -8.23
CA MET A 1 -71.48 -27.54 -9.29
C MET A 1 -70.49 -26.40 -9.52
N ILE A 2 -70.00 -26.34 -10.73
CA ILE A 2 -69.25 -25.30 -11.39
C ILE A 2 -67.77 -25.11 -10.87
N LEU A 3 -66.88 -25.84 -11.53
CA LEU A 3 -65.42 -25.49 -11.71
C LEU A 3 -65.32 -24.21 -12.53
N THR A 4 -64.48 -23.28 -12.07
CA THR A 4 -63.97 -22.24 -12.96
C THR A 4 -62.43 -22.28 -12.84
N ALA A 5 -61.80 -22.77 -13.90
CA ALA A 5 -60.34 -22.74 -14.10
C ALA A 5 -59.92 -21.29 -14.45
N CYS A 6 -58.95 -20.74 -13.73
CA CYS A 6 -58.21 -19.55 -14.16
C CYS A 6 -56.81 -20.00 -14.61
N THR A 7 -56.61 -19.82 -15.87
CA THR A 7 -55.36 -20.00 -16.63
C THR A 7 -54.21 -19.15 -16.08
N GLY A 8 -53.05 -19.79 -16.05
CA GLY A 8 -51.78 -19.19 -15.60
C GLY A 8 -51.34 -18.02 -16.43
N GLY A 9 -50.84 -17.00 -15.73
CA GLY A 9 -49.93 -15.99 -16.26
C GLY A 9 -48.53 -16.41 -15.93
N THR A 10 -47.77 -16.79 -16.93
CA THR A 10 -46.30 -16.89 -16.90
C THR A 10 -45.76 -15.48 -16.73
N GLY A 11 -45.45 -15.10 -15.49
CA GLY A 11 -44.61 -13.93 -15.18
C GLY A 11 -43.19 -14.23 -15.55
N GLY A 12 -42.70 -13.56 -16.57
CA GLY A 12 -41.36 -13.64 -17.05
C GLY A 12 -40.34 -13.25 -15.98
N GLY A 13 -39.25 -14.00 -15.95
CA GLY A 13 -38.09 -13.63 -15.21
C GLY A 13 -37.61 -12.24 -15.61
N GLY A 14 -37.24 -11.45 -14.63
CA GLY A 14 -36.54 -10.21 -14.83
C GLY A 14 -35.23 -10.49 -15.52
N GLY A 15 -35.20 -10.26 -16.80
CA GLY A 15 -33.94 -10.13 -17.52
C GLY A 15 -33.22 -8.95 -16.91
N GLY A 16 -31.98 -9.16 -16.54
CA GLY A 16 -31.05 -8.06 -16.35
C GLY A 16 -31.05 -7.22 -17.64
N THR A 17 -31.45 -6.00 -17.53
CA THR A 17 -31.22 -5.01 -18.56
C THR A 17 -29.70 -4.84 -18.63
N GLY A 18 -29.04 -5.50 -19.59
CA GLY A 18 -27.77 -5.09 -20.08
C GLY A 18 -27.95 -3.66 -20.61
N ASP A 19 -27.67 -2.69 -19.78
CA ASP A 19 -27.48 -1.33 -20.21
C ASP A 19 -26.10 -1.27 -20.86
N GLY A 20 -26.05 -0.61 -22.00
CA GLY A 20 -24.99 -0.75 -22.97
C GLY A 20 -23.57 -0.51 -22.44
N GLY A 21 -22.69 -1.24 -22.98
CA GLY A 21 -21.25 -1.16 -23.27
C GLY A 21 -20.28 -0.32 -22.43
N ASP A 22 -20.72 0.60 -21.58
CA ASP A 22 -19.85 1.61 -20.97
C ASP A 22 -19.81 1.55 -19.43
N SER A 23 -20.36 0.51 -18.81
CA SER A 23 -20.42 0.34 -17.36
C SER A 23 -19.64 -0.89 -16.91
N ILE A 24 -18.92 -0.81 -15.77
CA ILE A 24 -18.19 -1.95 -15.20
C ILE A 24 -18.52 -2.19 -13.74
N THR A 25 -18.30 -3.44 -13.32
CA THR A 25 -18.30 -3.82 -11.90
C THR A 25 -16.89 -4.23 -11.49
N ILE A 26 -16.41 -3.71 -10.36
CA ILE A 26 -15.11 -4.06 -9.76
C ILE A 26 -15.37 -4.73 -8.42
N GLY A 27 -14.81 -5.94 -8.24
CA GLY A 27 -14.86 -6.67 -6.97
C GLY A 27 -13.59 -6.44 -6.15
N LEU A 28 -13.73 -5.78 -4.98
CA LEU A 28 -12.65 -5.54 -4.03
C LEU A 28 -12.78 -6.46 -2.81
N ALA A 29 -11.66 -6.65 -2.08
CA ALA A 29 -11.63 -7.50 -0.89
C ALA A 29 -12.43 -6.92 0.27
N GLU A 30 -12.26 -5.63 0.55
CA GLU A 30 -12.87 -4.97 1.70
C GLU A 30 -13.55 -3.65 1.31
N GLU A 31 -14.57 -3.30 2.08
CA GLU A 31 -15.20 -1.99 2.00
C GLU A 31 -14.36 -0.95 2.75
N PRO A 32 -14.06 0.22 2.15
CA PRO A 32 -13.35 1.27 2.86
C PRO A 32 -14.18 1.79 4.04
N ARG A 33 -13.51 2.12 5.15
CA ARG A 33 -14.20 2.67 6.33
C ARG A 33 -14.73 4.07 6.10
N THR A 34 -14.03 4.85 5.29
CA THR A 34 -14.31 6.24 4.93
C THR A 34 -13.88 6.49 3.50
N LEU A 35 -14.45 7.48 2.84
CA LEU A 35 -14.01 8.01 1.55
C LEU A 35 -13.18 9.30 1.71
N ALA A 36 -12.89 9.73 2.94
CA ALA A 36 -11.94 10.82 3.18
C ALA A 36 -10.51 10.37 2.90
N SER A 37 -9.91 10.87 1.83
CA SER A 37 -8.59 10.47 1.35
C SER A 37 -7.49 10.61 2.41
N TRP A 38 -7.60 11.56 3.32
CA TRP A 38 -6.66 11.74 4.43
C TRP A 38 -6.71 10.66 5.52
N ASN A 39 -7.78 9.83 5.57
CA ASN A 39 -7.95 8.71 6.50
C ASN A 39 -8.16 7.35 5.81
N ALA A 40 -8.41 7.35 4.51
CA ALA A 40 -8.73 6.15 3.74
C ALA A 40 -7.50 5.54 3.06
N TYR A 41 -6.32 5.74 3.64
CA TYR A 41 -5.11 5.11 3.12
C TYR A 41 -5.18 3.59 3.35
N SER A 42 -5.62 2.88 2.32
CA SER A 42 -5.70 1.43 2.29
C SER A 42 -5.77 0.93 0.84
N ASN A 43 -5.32 -0.29 0.61
CA ASN A 43 -5.40 -0.95 -0.70
C ASN A 43 -6.83 -1.08 -1.26
N ASP A 44 -7.86 -0.90 -0.45
CA ASP A 44 -9.26 -0.95 -0.87
C ASP A 44 -9.89 0.45 -1.00
N GLY A 45 -9.33 1.47 -0.35
CA GLY A 45 -9.75 2.87 -0.48
C GLY A 45 -9.21 3.57 -1.72
N HIS A 46 -7.92 3.44 -1.99
CA HIS A 46 -7.26 4.08 -3.13
C HIS A 46 -7.86 3.74 -4.50
N PRO A 47 -8.25 2.49 -4.80
CA PRO A 47 -8.92 2.13 -6.05
C PRO A 47 -10.20 2.92 -6.33
N ILE A 48 -10.80 3.52 -5.31
CA ILE A 48 -12.01 4.33 -5.43
C ILE A 48 -11.64 5.82 -5.44
N LEU A 49 -10.87 6.25 -4.44
CA LEU A 49 -10.64 7.66 -4.14
C LEU A 49 -9.79 8.38 -5.17
N ARG A 50 -8.80 7.70 -5.76
CA ARG A 50 -7.94 8.27 -6.81
C ARG A 50 -8.66 8.48 -8.15
N ASN A 51 -9.88 7.99 -8.29
CA ASN A 51 -10.76 8.29 -9.43
C ASN A 51 -11.63 9.53 -9.18
N VAL A 52 -11.87 9.89 -7.89
CA VAL A 52 -12.67 11.06 -7.49
C VAL A 52 -11.76 12.28 -7.23
N GLY A 53 -10.62 12.07 -6.58
CA GLY A 53 -9.67 13.12 -6.24
C GLY A 53 -8.34 12.94 -6.96
N GLU A 54 -7.76 14.03 -7.42
CA GLU A 54 -6.42 14.08 -8.00
C GLU A 54 -5.44 14.74 -7.03
N GLY A 55 -4.15 14.40 -7.16
CA GLY A 55 -3.04 15.02 -6.46
C GLY A 55 -2.32 16.06 -7.31
N LEU A 56 -1.29 16.70 -6.76
CA LEU A 56 -0.40 17.55 -7.56
C LEU A 56 0.29 16.74 -8.65
N LEU A 57 0.70 15.50 -8.33
CA LEU A 57 1.47 14.62 -9.20
C LEU A 57 0.82 13.24 -9.28
N ASN A 58 1.09 12.54 -10.37
CA ASN A 58 0.78 11.13 -10.57
C ASN A 58 2.07 10.34 -10.80
N ARG A 59 1.97 9.03 -10.98
CA ARG A 59 3.05 8.16 -11.42
C ARG A 59 2.72 7.55 -12.78
N ASP A 60 3.73 7.43 -13.60
CA ASP A 60 3.66 6.65 -14.82
C ASP A 60 3.41 5.16 -14.46
N PRO A 61 2.43 4.49 -15.08
CA PRO A 61 2.07 3.12 -14.73
C PRO A 61 3.15 2.08 -15.04
N GLU A 62 4.06 2.35 -16.00
CA GLU A 62 5.11 1.42 -16.43
C GLU A 62 6.42 1.64 -15.68
N THR A 63 6.83 2.92 -15.53
CA THR A 63 8.13 3.30 -14.96
C THR A 63 8.05 3.66 -13.48
N SER A 64 6.86 3.97 -12.97
CA SER A 64 6.63 4.51 -11.62
C SER A 64 7.29 5.86 -11.35
N GLU A 65 7.81 6.53 -12.37
CA GLU A 65 8.32 7.90 -12.27
C GLU A 65 7.19 8.89 -12.01
N LEU A 66 7.51 9.99 -11.32
CA LEU A 66 6.53 11.06 -11.11
C LEU A 66 6.23 11.78 -12.43
N VAL A 67 4.94 11.95 -12.68
CA VAL A 67 4.43 12.67 -13.87
C VAL A 67 3.46 13.77 -13.46
N PRO A 68 3.25 14.79 -14.31
CA PRO A 68 2.28 15.85 -14.06
C PRO A 68 0.85 15.34 -13.85
N GLU A 69 0.12 15.94 -12.88
CA GLU A 69 -1.33 15.80 -12.74
C GLU A 69 -1.97 17.19 -12.58
N LEU A 70 -2.28 17.67 -11.36
CA LEU A 70 -2.75 19.04 -11.15
C LEU A 70 -1.62 20.08 -11.15
N ALA A 71 -0.38 19.66 -10.93
CA ALA A 71 0.81 20.46 -11.23
C ALA A 71 1.38 20.03 -12.60
N THR A 72 1.74 21.00 -13.45
CA THR A 72 2.37 20.78 -14.75
C THR A 72 3.88 20.73 -14.68
N GLU A 73 4.48 21.44 -13.70
CA GLU A 73 5.91 21.50 -13.45
C GLU A 73 6.17 21.62 -11.95
N TRP A 74 7.34 21.16 -11.50
CA TRP A 74 7.82 21.36 -10.14
C TRP A 74 9.33 21.49 -10.09
N GLU A 75 9.83 22.35 -9.19
CA GLU A 75 11.25 22.55 -8.99
C GLU A 75 11.58 22.80 -7.51
N GLN A 76 12.74 22.37 -7.07
CA GLN A 76 13.27 22.74 -5.77
C GLN A 76 13.97 24.08 -5.87
N ILE A 77 13.41 25.14 -5.22
CA ILE A 77 13.95 26.50 -5.28
C ILE A 77 14.96 26.80 -4.19
N ASP A 78 14.94 26.04 -3.10
CA ASP A 78 15.97 25.99 -2.05
C ASP A 78 15.86 24.66 -1.27
N ASP A 79 16.72 24.43 -0.29
CA ASP A 79 16.81 23.16 0.44
C ASP A 79 15.49 22.73 1.12
N ALA A 80 14.60 23.68 1.44
CA ALA A 80 13.37 23.43 2.17
C ALA A 80 12.11 23.81 1.38
N THR A 81 12.23 24.34 0.16
CA THR A 81 11.08 24.86 -0.60
C THR A 81 11.03 24.27 -2.00
N TRP A 82 9.89 23.66 -2.32
CA TRP A 82 9.50 23.24 -3.64
C TRP A 82 8.45 24.17 -4.22
N ARG A 83 8.54 24.48 -5.49
CA ARG A 83 7.56 25.26 -6.25
C ARG A 83 6.86 24.38 -7.25
N PHE A 84 5.53 24.53 -7.32
CA PHE A 84 4.65 23.82 -8.25
C PHE A 84 3.94 24.85 -9.15
N THR A 85 4.02 24.67 -10.45
CA THR A 85 3.17 25.37 -11.42
C THR A 85 1.91 24.56 -11.62
N LEU A 86 0.75 25.16 -11.33
CA LEU A 86 -0.54 24.48 -11.37
C LEU A 86 -1.20 24.55 -12.74
N ARG A 87 -2.01 23.56 -13.04
CA ARG A 87 -2.83 23.49 -14.26
C ARG A 87 -3.96 24.52 -14.21
N GLU A 88 -4.12 25.26 -15.31
CA GLU A 88 -5.19 26.24 -15.48
C GLU A 88 -6.50 25.60 -15.94
N GLY A 89 -7.64 26.20 -15.58
CA GLY A 89 -8.98 25.80 -16.05
C GLY A 89 -9.56 24.54 -15.43
N VAL A 90 -8.92 23.97 -14.42
CA VAL A 90 -9.45 22.84 -13.65
C VAL A 90 -10.57 23.28 -12.73
N LYS A 91 -11.59 22.43 -12.56
CA LYS A 91 -12.70 22.64 -11.64
C LYS A 91 -12.90 21.45 -10.72
N PHE A 92 -13.31 21.74 -9.50
CA PHE A 92 -13.87 20.70 -8.62
C PHE A 92 -15.26 20.25 -9.10
N HIS A 93 -15.70 19.08 -8.66
CA HIS A 93 -17.03 18.55 -9.04
C HIS A 93 -18.20 19.44 -8.59
N ASP A 94 -18.01 20.31 -7.63
CA ASP A 94 -18.99 21.33 -7.21
C ASP A 94 -19.02 22.59 -8.11
N GLY A 95 -18.15 22.61 -9.14
CA GLY A 95 -18.03 23.69 -10.11
C GLY A 95 -17.14 24.86 -9.66
N THR A 96 -16.56 24.81 -8.46
CA THR A 96 -15.58 25.82 -7.99
C THR A 96 -14.25 25.65 -8.74
N ASP A 97 -13.51 26.76 -8.87
CA ASP A 97 -12.26 26.76 -9.62
C ASP A 97 -11.12 26.21 -8.75
N PHE A 98 -10.25 25.40 -9.36
CA PHE A 98 -8.99 24.98 -8.79
C PHE A 98 -7.91 26.00 -9.15
N ASN A 99 -7.20 26.52 -8.15
CA ASN A 99 -6.07 27.43 -8.27
C ASN A 99 -5.14 27.27 -7.07
N ALA A 100 -4.08 28.09 -6.98
CA ALA A 100 -3.10 27.96 -5.91
C ALA A 100 -3.65 28.28 -4.51
N ASP A 101 -4.61 29.21 -4.39
CA ASP A 101 -5.27 29.48 -3.10
C ASP A 101 -6.09 28.25 -2.65
N ALA A 102 -6.88 27.67 -3.55
CA ALA A 102 -7.67 26.47 -3.27
C ALA A 102 -6.78 25.27 -2.90
N ALA A 103 -5.70 25.06 -3.65
CA ALA A 103 -4.74 24.00 -3.37
C ALA A 103 -4.04 24.20 -2.00
N ALA A 104 -3.59 25.41 -1.71
CA ALA A 104 -2.94 25.74 -0.44
C ALA A 104 -3.88 25.52 0.75
N GLU A 105 -5.12 25.96 0.65
CA GLU A 105 -6.12 25.79 1.70
C GLU A 105 -6.40 24.33 1.97
N ALA A 106 -6.69 23.53 0.92
CA ALA A 106 -6.98 22.11 1.03
C ALA A 106 -5.80 21.32 1.59
N LEU A 107 -4.59 21.53 1.05
CA LEU A 107 -3.39 20.83 1.48
C LEU A 107 -3.00 21.18 2.92
N ASN A 108 -3.05 22.45 3.30
CA ASN A 108 -2.78 22.84 4.68
C ASN A 108 -3.80 22.24 5.66
N TYR A 109 -5.08 22.10 5.29
CA TYR A 109 -6.08 21.42 6.11
C TYR A 109 -5.75 19.91 6.25
N VAL A 110 -5.48 19.22 5.14
CA VAL A 110 -5.17 17.77 5.15
C VAL A 110 -3.92 17.48 5.96
N LEU A 111 -2.94 18.40 5.97
CA LEU A 111 -1.63 18.21 6.58
C LEU A 111 -1.47 18.88 7.95
N ASP A 112 -2.51 19.53 8.43
CA ASP A 112 -2.50 20.13 9.77
C ASP A 112 -2.35 19.05 10.84
N LYS A 113 -1.31 19.20 11.66
CA LYS A 113 -1.01 18.26 12.76
C LYS A 113 -2.14 18.16 13.79
N ASP A 114 -2.94 19.21 13.97
CA ASP A 114 -4.02 19.25 14.95
C ASP A 114 -5.21 18.39 14.50
N ASN A 115 -5.33 18.11 13.19
CA ASN A 115 -6.34 17.20 12.64
C ASN A 115 -6.00 15.72 12.84
N ALA A 116 -4.72 15.38 13.08
CA ALA A 116 -4.23 14.03 13.34
C ALA A 116 -4.65 12.99 12.28
N PHE A 117 -4.75 13.39 11.02
CA PHE A 117 -5.12 12.50 9.92
C PHE A 117 -4.03 11.47 9.61
N ALA A 118 -4.45 10.27 9.23
CA ALA A 118 -3.52 9.14 8.97
C ALA A 118 -2.51 9.44 7.85
N MET A 119 -2.92 10.18 6.79
CA MET A 119 -2.08 10.57 5.67
C MET A 119 -0.82 11.33 6.09
N ARG A 120 -0.88 12.06 7.20
CA ARG A 120 0.25 12.82 7.72
C ARG A 120 1.48 11.97 8.02
N THR A 121 1.30 10.70 8.38
CA THR A 121 2.43 9.79 8.69
C THR A 121 3.37 9.58 7.49
N PHE A 122 2.91 9.81 6.27
CA PHE A 122 3.70 9.66 5.03
C PHE A 122 4.46 10.94 4.66
N LEU A 123 4.17 12.08 5.28
CA LEU A 123 4.61 13.38 4.78
C LEU A 123 5.93 13.89 5.37
N GLY A 124 6.51 13.15 6.32
CA GLY A 124 7.81 13.52 6.89
C GLY A 124 7.77 14.84 7.67
N PRO A 125 8.70 15.80 7.42
CA PRO A 125 8.72 17.10 8.07
C PRO A 125 7.42 17.89 7.91
N GLU A 126 7.13 18.82 8.82
CA GLU A 126 5.99 19.73 8.64
C GLU A 126 6.16 20.53 7.36
N VAL A 127 5.09 20.62 6.58
CA VAL A 127 5.06 21.35 5.32
C VAL A 127 3.93 22.39 5.35
N THR A 128 4.21 23.57 4.80
CA THR A 128 3.23 24.66 4.66
C THR A 128 3.13 25.03 3.19
N PHE A 129 1.90 25.10 2.69
CA PHE A 129 1.61 25.51 1.32
C PHE A 129 1.18 26.95 1.26
N THR A 130 1.75 27.70 0.31
CA THR A 130 1.47 29.14 0.13
C THR A 130 1.28 29.42 -1.36
N ALA A 131 0.14 30.00 -1.72
CA ALA A 131 -0.07 30.55 -3.05
C ALA A 131 0.79 31.81 -3.21
N THR A 132 1.68 31.81 -4.20
CA THR A 132 2.53 32.96 -4.53
C THR A 132 2.04 33.71 -5.76
N ASP A 133 1.22 33.08 -6.58
CA ASP A 133 0.48 33.60 -7.73
C ASP A 133 -0.77 32.75 -7.93
N GLU A 134 -1.68 33.11 -8.85
CA GLU A 134 -2.95 32.40 -9.12
C GLU A 134 -2.74 30.90 -9.41
N TYR A 135 -1.63 30.55 -10.07
CA TYR A 135 -1.26 29.17 -10.43
C TYR A 135 0.15 28.77 -9.99
N THR A 136 0.68 29.43 -8.98
CA THR A 136 2.00 29.08 -8.41
C THR A 136 1.87 28.79 -6.92
N LEU A 137 2.22 27.55 -6.55
CA LEU A 137 2.14 27.04 -5.19
C LEU A 137 3.54 26.72 -4.67
N ASP A 138 3.94 27.33 -3.55
CA ASP A 138 5.15 26.97 -2.84
C ASP A 138 4.82 26.04 -1.67
N ALA A 139 5.59 24.95 -1.53
CA ALA A 139 5.55 24.02 -0.42
C ALA A 139 6.86 24.13 0.37
N THR A 140 6.80 24.70 1.58
CA THR A 140 7.97 24.92 2.44
C THR A 140 7.94 23.96 3.62
N THR A 141 9.01 23.17 3.80
CA THR A 141 9.20 22.23 4.89
C THR A 141 10.03 22.82 6.03
N GLU A 142 9.82 22.34 7.26
CA GLU A 142 10.63 22.76 8.42
C GLU A 142 12.10 22.32 8.31
N LEU A 143 12.33 21.15 7.70
CA LEU A 143 13.64 20.57 7.43
C LEU A 143 13.76 20.26 5.94
N PRO A 144 14.98 20.21 5.36
CA PRO A 144 15.16 19.79 3.99
C PRO A 144 14.46 18.46 3.67
N ASP A 145 13.62 18.45 2.65
CA ASP A 145 12.96 17.23 2.16
C ASP A 145 13.10 17.10 0.63
N PRO A 146 14.17 16.45 0.16
CA PRO A 146 14.42 16.29 -1.27
C PRO A 146 13.42 15.38 -1.98
N ILE A 147 12.59 14.63 -1.23
CA ILE A 147 11.58 13.72 -1.78
C ILE A 147 10.14 14.20 -1.53
N LEU A 148 9.94 15.48 -1.18
CA LEU A 148 8.61 16.03 -0.96
C LEU A 148 7.64 15.78 -2.13
N PRO A 149 8.01 15.93 -3.42
CA PRO A 149 7.13 15.59 -4.54
C PRO A 149 6.63 14.14 -4.50
N THR A 150 7.51 13.19 -4.16
CA THR A 150 7.16 11.78 -4.00
C THR A 150 6.15 11.55 -2.87
N ARG A 151 6.26 12.30 -1.76
CA ARG A 151 5.31 12.24 -0.65
C ARG A 151 3.94 12.80 -1.05
N LEU A 152 3.93 13.89 -1.82
CA LEU A 152 2.71 14.55 -2.27
C LEU A 152 1.90 13.75 -3.30
N TYR A 153 2.51 12.74 -3.94
CA TYR A 153 1.80 11.81 -4.82
C TYR A 153 0.58 11.17 -4.16
N PHE A 154 0.65 10.87 -2.86
CA PHE A 154 -0.44 10.22 -2.11
C PHE A 154 -1.56 11.16 -1.71
N VAL A 155 -1.33 12.47 -1.75
CA VAL A 155 -2.26 13.47 -1.23
C VAL A 155 -3.17 13.94 -2.34
N THR A 156 -4.43 13.55 -2.27
CA THR A 156 -5.47 14.15 -3.15
C THR A 156 -5.94 15.47 -2.58
N ILE A 157 -6.33 16.38 -3.45
CA ILE A 157 -6.77 17.73 -3.10
C ILE A 157 -8.31 17.76 -3.05
N PRO A 158 -8.92 17.83 -1.85
CA PRO A 158 -10.38 17.96 -1.71
C PRO A 158 -10.86 19.38 -2.05
N SER A 159 -12.17 19.52 -2.33
CA SER A 159 -12.78 20.84 -2.49
C SER A 159 -12.66 21.67 -1.20
N PRO A 160 -12.03 22.86 -1.20
CA PRO A 160 -11.97 23.73 -0.05
C PRO A 160 -13.37 24.17 0.42
N THR A 161 -14.30 24.39 -0.49
CA THR A 161 -15.68 24.72 -0.18
C THR A 161 -16.34 23.64 0.66
N GLN A 162 -16.17 22.38 0.28
CA GLN A 162 -16.72 21.26 1.07
C GLN A 162 -16.07 21.15 2.45
N ILE A 163 -14.74 21.33 2.54
CA ILE A 163 -14.03 21.29 3.83
C ILE A 163 -14.53 22.39 4.77
N GLN A 164 -14.79 23.59 4.25
CA GLN A 164 -15.28 24.71 5.06
C GLN A 164 -16.72 24.53 5.51
N ASP A 165 -17.59 24.04 4.62
CA ASP A 165 -19.01 23.95 4.85
C ASP A 165 -19.39 22.69 5.65
N ASP A 166 -18.84 21.53 5.29
CA ASP A 166 -19.17 20.24 5.92
C ASP A 166 -18.03 19.21 5.70
N PRO A 167 -16.95 19.27 6.48
CA PRO A 167 -15.84 18.33 6.35
C PRO A 167 -16.24 16.85 6.64
N GLU A 168 -17.31 16.64 7.47
CA GLU A 168 -17.79 15.28 7.75
C GLU A 168 -18.48 14.66 6.52
N ALA A 169 -19.13 15.47 5.69
CA ALA A 169 -19.74 14.98 4.44
C ALA A 169 -18.70 14.40 3.49
N TYR A 170 -17.44 14.90 3.49
CA TYR A 170 -16.37 14.35 2.68
C TYR A 170 -16.07 12.89 2.97
N GLU A 171 -16.32 12.42 4.19
CA GLU A 171 -16.13 11.01 4.56
C GLU A 171 -17.01 10.03 3.78
N THR A 172 -18.12 10.50 3.25
CA THR A 172 -19.11 9.66 2.53
C THR A 172 -19.44 10.16 1.14
N HIS A 173 -19.17 11.42 0.83
CA HIS A 173 -19.50 12.08 -0.44
C HIS A 173 -18.35 13.01 -0.86
N PRO A 174 -17.18 12.46 -1.22
CA PRO A 174 -16.00 13.28 -1.54
C PRO A 174 -16.22 14.09 -2.83
N ILE A 175 -15.83 15.37 -2.78
CA ILE A 175 -15.76 16.28 -3.91
C ILE A 175 -14.28 16.53 -4.23
N GLY A 176 -13.86 16.14 -5.43
CA GLY A 176 -12.50 16.34 -5.94
C GLY A 176 -12.51 16.93 -7.33
N THR A 177 -11.40 16.81 -8.06
CA THR A 177 -11.19 17.28 -9.43
C THR A 177 -11.18 16.15 -10.46
N GLY A 178 -11.28 14.91 -10.00
CA GLY A 178 -10.97 13.71 -10.75
C GLY A 178 -11.89 13.38 -11.93
N PRO A 179 -11.51 12.38 -12.72
CA PRO A 179 -12.24 11.94 -13.90
C PRO A 179 -13.61 11.33 -13.60
N TYR A 180 -13.88 10.97 -12.34
CA TYR A 180 -15.16 10.39 -11.90
C TYR A 180 -15.69 11.12 -10.68
N GLN A 181 -17.04 11.21 -10.60
CA GLN A 181 -17.77 11.81 -9.49
C GLN A 181 -18.42 10.73 -8.64
N PHE A 182 -18.53 10.98 -7.35
CA PHE A 182 -19.26 10.12 -6.43
C PHE A 182 -20.77 10.18 -6.71
N VAL A 183 -21.42 9.00 -6.71
CA VAL A 183 -22.88 8.88 -6.92
C VAL A 183 -23.56 8.36 -5.67
N ASP A 184 -23.19 7.18 -5.17
CA ASP A 184 -23.84 6.54 -4.04
C ASP A 184 -22.92 5.60 -3.26
N TRP A 185 -23.20 5.47 -1.99
CA TRP A 185 -22.60 4.47 -1.12
C TRP A 185 -23.66 3.74 -0.32
N THR A 186 -24.03 2.57 -0.77
CA THR A 186 -24.85 1.64 0.00
C THR A 186 -23.96 0.77 0.89
N ARG A 187 -23.81 1.14 2.17
CA ARG A 187 -22.94 0.46 3.14
C ARG A 187 -23.15 -1.05 3.14
N GLY A 188 -22.04 -1.80 3.14
CA GLY A 188 -21.99 -3.26 3.08
C GLY A 188 -22.39 -3.86 1.73
N GLN A 189 -22.64 -3.04 0.71
CA GLN A 189 -23.07 -3.51 -0.61
C GLN A 189 -22.21 -2.97 -1.73
N SER A 190 -22.22 -1.64 -1.97
CA SER A 190 -21.55 -1.05 -3.11
C SER A 190 -21.26 0.44 -2.95
N ILE A 191 -20.24 0.89 -3.72
CA ILE A 191 -20.00 2.31 -4.03
C ILE A 191 -20.12 2.49 -5.53
N GLU A 192 -20.73 3.57 -5.95
CA GLU A 192 -20.97 3.89 -7.37
C GLU A 192 -20.36 5.24 -7.72
N LEU A 193 -19.65 5.28 -8.85
CA LEU A 193 -19.11 6.50 -9.44
C LEU A 193 -19.61 6.62 -10.89
N GLU A 194 -19.69 7.86 -11.37
CA GLU A 194 -19.97 8.18 -12.79
C GLU A 194 -18.89 9.08 -13.36
N ALA A 195 -18.69 9.01 -14.67
CA ALA A 195 -17.71 9.82 -15.38
C ALA A 195 -18.03 11.33 -15.25
N ASN A 196 -17.03 12.12 -14.91
CA ASN A 196 -17.11 13.59 -14.88
C ASN A 196 -17.02 14.16 -16.32
N PRO A 197 -18.11 14.66 -16.92
CA PRO A 197 -18.08 15.14 -18.30
C PRO A 197 -17.25 16.43 -18.47
N ASP A 198 -16.98 17.13 -17.36
CA ASP A 198 -16.24 18.38 -17.35
C ASP A 198 -14.79 18.20 -16.87
N TRP A 199 -14.31 16.95 -16.81
CA TRP A 199 -12.94 16.66 -16.39
C TRP A 199 -11.93 17.30 -17.37
N TRP A 200 -10.97 18.04 -16.84
CA TRP A 200 -9.96 18.79 -17.58
C TRP A 200 -9.15 17.92 -18.56
N GLY A 201 -8.87 16.66 -18.21
CA GLY A 201 -8.11 15.73 -19.04
C GLY A 201 -8.77 15.35 -20.38
N LEU A 202 -10.06 15.64 -20.56
CA LEU A 202 -10.75 15.44 -21.84
C LEU A 202 -10.44 16.55 -22.87
N THR A 203 -10.01 17.71 -22.40
CA THR A 203 -9.75 18.89 -23.24
C THR A 203 -8.27 19.20 -23.40
N ASP A 204 -7.43 18.67 -22.53
CA ASP A 204 -5.99 18.75 -22.67
C ASP A 204 -5.52 17.81 -23.79
N THR A 205 -4.92 18.39 -24.82
CA THR A 205 -4.46 17.67 -26.03
C THR A 205 -2.95 17.53 -26.09
N GLU A 206 -2.22 18.12 -25.15
CA GLU A 206 -0.75 18.12 -25.15
C GLU A 206 -0.20 16.82 -24.58
N ASP A 207 -0.91 16.25 -23.57
CA ASP A 207 -0.54 14.99 -22.96
C ASP A 207 -1.73 14.02 -22.90
N ALA A 208 -1.46 12.72 -22.98
CA ALA A 208 -2.47 11.68 -22.86
C ALA A 208 -2.75 11.42 -21.37
N HIS A 209 -3.73 12.12 -20.77
CA HIS A 209 -4.09 11.97 -19.36
C HIS A 209 -4.98 10.76 -19.05
N GLY A 210 -5.33 9.99 -20.07
CA GLY A 210 -6.21 8.82 -20.00
C GLY A 210 -7.50 9.00 -20.79
N THR A 211 -8.44 8.09 -20.57
CA THR A 211 -9.73 8.05 -21.28
C THR A 211 -10.90 8.06 -20.30
N GLN A 212 -12.11 8.27 -20.81
CA GLN A 212 -13.35 8.01 -20.11
C GLN A 212 -14.23 7.04 -20.94
N SER A 213 -13.65 5.92 -21.36
CA SER A 213 -14.39 4.87 -22.05
C SER A 213 -15.46 4.24 -21.15
N ILE A 214 -15.20 4.23 -19.85
CA ILE A 214 -16.12 3.76 -18.81
C ILE A 214 -16.98 4.94 -18.34
N LYS A 215 -18.30 4.83 -18.39
CA LYS A 215 -19.22 5.90 -17.97
C LYS A 215 -19.71 5.76 -16.55
N SER A 216 -19.78 4.53 -16.04
CA SER A 216 -20.10 4.28 -14.64
C SER A 216 -19.38 3.05 -14.11
N VAL A 217 -19.07 3.06 -12.83
CA VAL A 217 -18.46 1.94 -12.15
C VAL A 217 -19.19 1.64 -10.84
N LYS A 218 -19.36 0.35 -10.58
CA LYS A 218 -19.87 -0.17 -9.32
C LYS A 218 -18.81 -1.00 -8.62
N TYR A 219 -18.37 -0.56 -7.46
CA TYR A 219 -17.50 -1.34 -6.59
C TYR A 219 -18.36 -2.20 -5.66
N VAL A 220 -18.03 -3.49 -5.55
CA VAL A 220 -18.66 -4.45 -4.63
C VAL A 220 -17.60 -5.16 -3.80
N PHE A 221 -17.95 -5.57 -2.59
CA PHE A 221 -16.97 -6.06 -1.61
C PHE A 221 -17.19 -7.55 -1.32
N ARG A 222 -16.15 -8.37 -1.50
CA ARG A 222 -16.17 -9.82 -1.29
C ARG A 222 -14.83 -10.25 -0.66
N PRO A 223 -14.78 -10.58 0.63
CA PRO A 223 -13.55 -10.92 1.33
C PRO A 223 -12.85 -12.17 0.79
N GLU A 224 -13.59 -13.19 0.38
CA GLU A 224 -13.03 -14.47 -0.07
C GLU A 224 -12.53 -14.38 -1.50
N THR A 225 -11.25 -14.76 -1.74
CA THR A 225 -10.60 -14.70 -3.04
C THR A 225 -11.33 -15.52 -4.11
N ALA A 226 -11.73 -16.76 -3.77
CA ALA A 226 -12.45 -17.65 -4.68
C ALA A 226 -13.82 -17.08 -5.11
N VAL A 227 -14.49 -16.32 -4.23
CA VAL A 227 -15.75 -15.66 -4.58
C VAL A 227 -15.48 -14.52 -5.57
N ARG A 228 -14.43 -13.72 -5.35
CA ARG A 228 -14.05 -12.65 -6.29
C ARG A 228 -13.67 -13.21 -7.66
N ALA A 229 -12.81 -14.25 -7.71
CA ALA A 229 -12.42 -14.88 -8.96
C ALA A 229 -13.64 -15.41 -9.74
N ALA A 230 -14.58 -16.10 -9.06
CA ALA A 230 -15.79 -16.60 -9.67
C ALA A 230 -16.68 -15.49 -10.27
N MET A 231 -16.65 -14.27 -9.74
CA MET A 231 -17.46 -13.15 -10.29
C MET A 231 -17.02 -12.80 -11.73
N VAL A 232 -15.72 -12.83 -12.02
CA VAL A 232 -15.23 -12.57 -13.39
C VAL A 232 -15.58 -13.74 -14.32
N GLU A 233 -15.38 -14.98 -13.88
CA GLU A 233 -15.74 -16.17 -14.65
C GLU A 233 -17.25 -16.21 -15.03
N GLN A 234 -18.10 -15.69 -14.14
CA GLN A 234 -19.56 -15.65 -14.33
C GLN A 234 -20.07 -14.37 -14.97
N ASN A 235 -19.17 -13.45 -15.36
CA ASN A 235 -19.48 -12.11 -15.88
C ASN A 235 -20.31 -11.24 -14.90
N GLU A 236 -20.12 -11.42 -13.60
CA GLU A 236 -20.69 -10.58 -12.54
C GLU A 236 -19.79 -9.39 -12.20
N ALA A 237 -18.51 -9.47 -12.52
CA ALA A 237 -17.53 -8.38 -12.43
C ALA A 237 -16.64 -8.32 -13.68
N ASN A 238 -16.13 -7.13 -13.99
CA ASN A 238 -15.18 -6.91 -15.06
C ASN A 238 -13.73 -6.95 -14.57
N LEU A 239 -13.51 -6.64 -13.30
CA LEU A 239 -12.20 -6.66 -12.66
C LEU A 239 -12.37 -7.11 -11.21
N VAL A 240 -11.45 -7.96 -10.75
CA VAL A 240 -11.28 -8.30 -9.32
C VAL A 240 -9.81 -8.24 -8.95
N ASN A 241 -9.51 -7.81 -7.72
CA ASN A 241 -8.15 -7.69 -7.23
C ASN A 241 -7.81 -8.77 -6.18
N ARG A 242 -6.51 -8.91 -5.88
CA ARG A 242 -5.97 -9.70 -4.75
C ARG A 242 -6.48 -11.14 -4.74
N ILE A 243 -6.47 -11.79 -5.88
CA ILE A 243 -6.74 -13.23 -6.03
C ILE A 243 -5.41 -14.01 -6.06
N THR A 244 -5.46 -15.31 -5.80
CA THR A 244 -4.27 -16.16 -5.89
C THR A 244 -3.81 -16.30 -7.33
N THR A 245 -2.54 -16.70 -7.55
CA THR A 245 -2.03 -16.99 -8.89
C THR A 245 -2.87 -18.04 -9.60
N GLU A 246 -3.28 -19.13 -8.89
CA GLU A 246 -4.13 -20.19 -9.45
C GLU A 246 -5.50 -19.66 -9.90
N GLU A 247 -6.13 -18.79 -9.10
CA GLU A 247 -7.42 -18.16 -9.43
C GLU A 247 -7.28 -17.15 -10.58
N CYS A 248 -6.15 -16.44 -10.66
CA CYS A 248 -5.84 -15.53 -11.75
C CYS A 248 -5.67 -16.29 -13.07
N ASP A 249 -4.89 -17.35 -13.07
CA ASP A 249 -4.67 -18.21 -14.26
C ASP A 249 -5.97 -18.86 -14.76
N ALA A 250 -6.94 -19.08 -13.86
CA ALA A 250 -8.26 -19.59 -14.21
C ALA A 250 -9.22 -18.51 -14.75
N SER A 251 -8.94 -17.23 -14.53
CA SER A 251 -9.75 -16.11 -15.01
C SER A 251 -9.71 -15.96 -16.53
N PRO A 252 -10.72 -15.38 -17.18
CA PRO A 252 -10.73 -15.13 -18.63
C PRO A 252 -9.49 -14.38 -19.11
N LYS A 253 -9.04 -13.40 -18.35
CA LYS A 253 -7.78 -12.70 -18.53
C LYS A 253 -7.14 -12.49 -17.17
N CYS A 254 -5.88 -12.86 -17.01
CA CYS A 254 -5.09 -12.69 -15.80
C CYS A 254 -4.03 -11.60 -16.04
N GLU A 255 -3.99 -10.61 -15.20
CA GLU A 255 -2.92 -9.61 -15.18
C GLU A 255 -2.26 -9.61 -13.79
N SER A 256 -0.95 -9.48 -13.78
CA SER A 256 -0.16 -9.47 -12.55
C SER A 256 0.89 -8.38 -12.62
N THR A 257 1.16 -7.76 -11.49
CA THR A 257 2.24 -6.78 -11.36
C THR A 257 3.04 -7.04 -10.08
N PRO A 258 4.35 -6.80 -10.06
CA PRO A 258 5.08 -6.68 -8.81
C PRO A 258 4.42 -5.62 -7.91
N THR A 259 4.54 -5.80 -6.60
CA THR A 259 4.01 -4.83 -5.63
C THR A 259 5.15 -4.12 -4.89
N VAL A 260 4.85 -2.94 -4.37
CA VAL A 260 5.73 -2.23 -3.42
C VAL A 260 5.65 -2.81 -2.01
N GLU A 261 4.80 -3.81 -1.78
CA GLU A 261 4.64 -4.47 -0.49
C GLU A 261 5.58 -5.67 -0.35
N MET A 262 6.14 -5.82 0.85
CA MET A 262 7.04 -6.92 1.21
C MET A 262 6.51 -7.68 2.41
N VAL A 263 6.45 -8.99 2.33
CA VAL A 263 6.27 -9.86 3.51
C VAL A 263 7.58 -9.92 4.26
N VAL A 264 7.53 -9.59 5.54
CA VAL A 264 8.70 -9.49 6.41
C VAL A 264 8.47 -10.21 7.74
N LEU A 265 9.55 -10.69 8.35
CA LEU A 265 9.54 -11.20 9.71
C LEU A 265 10.39 -10.26 10.59
N ARG A 266 9.75 -9.40 11.39
CA ARG A 266 10.42 -8.47 12.31
C ARG A 266 10.78 -9.21 13.61
N LEU A 267 11.99 -9.00 14.10
CA LEU A 267 12.53 -9.65 15.29
C LEU A 267 12.63 -8.65 16.45
N ASP A 268 12.11 -8.99 17.63
CA ASP A 268 12.23 -8.18 18.84
C ASP A 268 13.67 -8.23 19.40
N THR A 269 14.57 -7.41 18.87
CA THR A 269 15.99 -7.43 19.26
C THR A 269 16.29 -7.02 20.71
N PRO A 270 15.41 -6.32 21.48
CA PRO A 270 15.60 -6.16 22.93
C PRO A 270 15.54 -7.48 23.71
N ASN A 271 14.93 -8.54 23.15
CA ASN A 271 14.96 -9.86 23.75
C ASN A 271 16.38 -10.45 23.70
N PRO A 272 16.95 -10.96 24.81
CA PRO A 272 18.35 -11.43 24.85
C PRO A 272 18.68 -12.54 23.83
N THR A 273 17.72 -13.41 23.50
CA THR A 273 17.92 -14.46 22.50
C THR A 273 17.92 -13.85 21.10
N LEU A 274 16.94 -13.01 20.75
CA LEU A 274 16.84 -12.33 19.45
C LEU A 274 17.86 -11.20 19.29
N GLY A 275 18.46 -10.72 20.38
CA GLY A 275 19.56 -9.76 20.40
C GLY A 275 20.90 -10.33 19.91
N ASP A 276 21.11 -11.66 20.00
CA ASP A 276 22.32 -12.31 19.48
C ASP A 276 22.27 -12.40 17.94
N LEU A 277 23.27 -11.84 17.28
CA LEU A 277 23.33 -11.80 15.81
C LEU A 277 23.30 -13.20 15.18
N ARG A 278 23.97 -14.18 15.79
CA ARG A 278 23.99 -15.58 15.29
C ARG A 278 22.58 -16.18 15.28
N ILE A 279 21.76 -15.86 16.30
CA ILE A 279 20.36 -16.31 16.34
C ILE A 279 19.54 -15.65 15.24
N ARG A 280 19.70 -14.36 14.98
CA ARG A 280 19.01 -13.68 13.87
C ARG A 280 19.42 -14.25 12.52
N GLN A 281 20.73 -14.48 12.32
CA GLN A 281 21.23 -15.15 11.11
C GLN A 281 20.70 -16.59 10.99
N ALA A 282 20.64 -17.35 12.08
CA ALA A 282 20.05 -18.68 12.09
C ALA A 282 18.57 -18.64 11.69
N ILE A 283 17.78 -17.70 12.24
CA ILE A 283 16.37 -17.52 11.89
C ILE A 283 16.22 -17.23 10.39
N SER A 284 17.08 -16.36 9.81
CA SER A 284 17.02 -16.02 8.40
C SER A 284 17.31 -17.20 7.46
N MET A 285 18.04 -18.21 7.92
CA MET A 285 18.39 -19.42 7.15
C MET A 285 17.49 -20.62 7.47
N ALA A 286 16.68 -20.54 8.52
CA ALA A 286 15.93 -21.68 9.06
C ALA A 286 14.81 -22.18 8.15
N PHE A 287 14.21 -21.32 7.35
CA PHE A 287 13.03 -21.66 6.56
C PHE A 287 13.18 -21.23 5.10
N ASP A 288 12.55 -22.00 4.22
CA ASP A 288 12.49 -21.73 2.79
C ASP A 288 11.48 -20.62 2.51
N LYS A 289 11.96 -19.49 1.93
CA LYS A 289 11.13 -18.33 1.58
C LYS A 289 10.19 -18.64 0.43
N ASP A 290 10.60 -19.50 -0.52
CA ASP A 290 9.75 -19.92 -1.62
C ASP A 290 8.53 -20.72 -1.12
N VAL A 291 8.70 -21.56 -0.11
CA VAL A 291 7.56 -22.24 0.53
C VAL A 291 6.60 -21.22 1.16
N VAL A 292 7.13 -20.20 1.83
CA VAL A 292 6.29 -19.14 2.44
C VAL A 292 5.57 -18.33 1.38
N MET A 293 6.26 -17.91 0.32
CA MET A 293 5.69 -17.03 -0.71
C MET A 293 4.80 -17.80 -1.71
N ASN A 294 5.30 -18.92 -2.26
CA ASN A 294 4.66 -19.60 -3.38
C ASN A 294 3.69 -20.70 -2.91
N ASP A 295 4.09 -21.59 -2.00
CA ASP A 295 3.24 -22.70 -1.58
C ASP A 295 2.14 -22.26 -0.60
N LEU A 296 2.45 -21.31 0.30
CA LEU A 296 1.55 -20.84 1.35
C LEU A 296 0.97 -19.45 1.06
N GLY A 297 1.77 -18.55 0.48
CA GLY A 297 1.42 -17.15 0.30
C GLY A 297 0.61 -16.83 -0.96
N GLY A 298 0.45 -17.78 -1.88
CA GLY A 298 -0.35 -17.58 -3.09
C GLY A 298 0.42 -17.00 -4.29
N GLY A 299 1.75 -16.91 -4.20
CA GLY A 299 2.65 -16.47 -5.27
C GLY A 299 3.40 -15.17 -4.94
N GLY A 300 4.58 -15.02 -5.52
CA GLY A 300 5.41 -13.82 -5.35
C GLY A 300 6.90 -14.12 -5.51
N ASP A 301 7.70 -13.06 -5.52
CA ASP A 301 9.15 -13.13 -5.63
C ASP A 301 9.82 -12.99 -4.28
N THR A 302 10.95 -13.66 -4.07
CA THR A 302 11.74 -13.56 -2.84
C THR A 302 12.85 -12.51 -2.97
N PHE A 303 13.13 -11.78 -1.88
CA PHE A 303 14.11 -10.69 -1.87
C PHE A 303 15.00 -10.71 -0.62
N GLY A 304 16.22 -10.14 -0.75
CA GLY A 304 17.18 -9.97 0.35
C GLY A 304 17.01 -8.66 1.14
N GLN A 305 16.07 -7.79 0.76
CA GLN A 305 15.78 -6.54 1.48
C GLN A 305 14.27 -6.24 1.45
N ILE A 306 13.83 -5.26 2.27
CA ILE A 306 12.39 -4.98 2.45
C ILE A 306 11.84 -3.93 1.48
N VAL A 307 12.54 -3.67 0.38
CA VAL A 307 12.05 -2.88 -0.76
C VAL A 307 12.40 -3.58 -2.06
N GLY A 308 11.61 -3.35 -3.10
CA GLY A 308 11.77 -3.93 -4.42
C GLY A 308 12.60 -3.07 -5.37
N PRO A 309 12.85 -3.57 -6.61
CA PRO A 309 13.75 -2.96 -7.60
C PRO A 309 13.41 -1.53 -8.01
N ALA A 310 12.15 -1.10 -7.88
CA ALA A 310 11.72 0.26 -8.23
C ALA A 310 12.05 1.31 -7.15
N ALA A 311 12.49 0.88 -5.96
CA ALA A 311 12.74 1.80 -4.86
C ALA A 311 14.18 2.35 -4.89
N VAL A 312 14.31 3.65 -4.59
CA VAL A 312 15.61 4.27 -4.28
C VAL A 312 16.23 3.53 -3.08
N GLY A 313 17.48 3.13 -3.18
CA GLY A 313 18.20 2.33 -2.18
C GLY A 313 18.03 0.82 -2.34
N TYR A 314 17.48 0.34 -3.45
CA TYR A 314 17.50 -1.08 -3.78
C TYR A 314 18.91 -1.54 -4.11
N ALA A 315 19.44 -2.52 -3.36
CA ALA A 315 20.84 -2.97 -3.44
C ALA A 315 21.01 -4.32 -4.15
N ASP A 316 19.96 -4.88 -4.74
CA ASP A 316 19.96 -6.18 -5.44
C ASP A 316 20.63 -7.30 -4.61
N LEU A 317 20.20 -7.43 -3.36
CA LEU A 317 20.71 -8.43 -2.43
C LEU A 317 19.99 -9.77 -2.63
N ASP A 318 20.76 -10.85 -2.69
CA ASP A 318 20.19 -12.19 -2.74
C ASP A 318 19.32 -12.48 -1.50
N PRO A 319 18.20 -13.19 -1.63
CA PRO A 319 17.47 -13.70 -0.48
C PRO A 319 18.38 -14.51 0.44
N TYR A 320 18.16 -14.42 1.77
CA TYR A 320 18.90 -15.27 2.70
C TYR A 320 18.72 -16.75 2.32
N PRO A 321 19.82 -17.52 2.22
CA PRO A 321 19.75 -18.90 1.78
C PRO A 321 18.94 -19.76 2.76
N TYR A 322 18.23 -20.75 2.25
CA TYR A 322 17.67 -21.83 3.06
C TYR A 322 18.79 -22.84 3.39
N ASP A 323 19.32 -22.77 4.60
CA ASP A 323 20.40 -23.66 5.10
C ASP A 323 20.15 -23.99 6.58
N PRO A 324 19.25 -24.94 6.86
CA PRO A 324 18.90 -25.33 8.22
C PRO A 324 20.07 -25.98 9.00
N GLU A 325 21.05 -26.59 8.31
CA GLU A 325 22.22 -27.17 8.96
C GLU A 325 23.13 -26.05 9.50
N LYS A 326 23.41 -25.03 8.68
CA LYS A 326 24.18 -23.85 9.12
C LYS A 326 23.43 -23.07 10.21
N ALA A 327 22.12 -22.90 10.06
CA ALA A 327 21.27 -22.29 11.08
C ALA A 327 21.40 -23.00 12.45
N LYS A 328 21.37 -24.33 12.43
CA LYS A 328 21.53 -25.14 13.64
C LYS A 328 22.93 -24.98 14.28
N GLU A 329 24.00 -24.96 13.47
CA GLU A 329 25.36 -24.69 13.98
C GLU A 329 25.43 -23.35 14.70
N LEU A 330 24.83 -22.28 14.14
CA LEU A 330 24.81 -20.96 14.76
C LEU A 330 24.03 -20.95 16.10
N VAL A 331 22.92 -21.67 16.17
CA VAL A 331 22.14 -21.83 17.42
C VAL A 331 22.98 -22.58 18.48
N GLU A 332 23.68 -23.66 18.10
CA GLU A 332 24.55 -24.43 19.01
C GLU A 332 25.73 -23.57 19.51
N GLU A 333 26.36 -22.76 18.64
CA GLU A 333 27.42 -21.81 19.01
C GLU A 333 26.91 -20.76 20.00
N ALA A 334 25.72 -20.15 19.73
CA ALA A 334 25.11 -19.18 20.64
C ALA A 334 24.76 -19.80 21.99
N ALA A 335 24.22 -21.02 22.00
CA ALA A 335 23.91 -21.75 23.23
C ALA A 335 25.17 -22.08 24.06
N ALA A 336 26.28 -22.43 23.41
CA ALA A 336 27.56 -22.68 24.07
C ALA A 336 28.11 -21.42 24.78
N ASP A 337 27.80 -20.24 24.26
CA ASP A 337 28.17 -18.94 24.85
C ASP A 337 27.13 -18.44 25.88
N GLY A 338 26.08 -19.23 26.17
CA GLY A 338 25.10 -18.97 27.24
C GLY A 338 23.81 -18.26 26.77
N VAL A 339 23.54 -18.18 25.48
CA VAL A 339 22.24 -17.71 24.98
C VAL A 339 21.16 -18.74 25.27
N ASP A 340 20.03 -18.32 25.84
CA ASP A 340 18.91 -19.21 26.14
C ASP A 340 18.10 -19.55 24.88
N VAL A 341 18.49 -20.62 24.19
CA VAL A 341 17.80 -21.12 22.98
C VAL A 341 16.47 -21.84 23.30
N THR A 342 16.11 -21.95 24.58
CA THR A 342 14.82 -22.51 25.01
C THR A 342 13.81 -21.45 25.42
N ALA A 343 14.22 -20.16 25.37
CA ALA A 343 13.37 -19.03 25.69
C ALA A 343 12.08 -19.04 24.87
N PRO A 344 10.95 -18.61 25.44
CA PRO A 344 9.70 -18.48 24.69
C PRO A 344 9.86 -17.49 23.53
N LEU A 345 9.66 -17.97 22.31
CA LEU A 345 9.61 -17.18 21.09
C LEU A 345 8.26 -17.40 20.42
N GLN A 346 7.64 -16.35 19.90
CA GLN A 346 6.34 -16.47 19.22
C GLN A 346 6.37 -15.83 17.85
N VAL A 347 6.16 -16.65 16.82
CA VAL A 347 5.88 -16.16 15.47
C VAL A 347 4.41 -15.77 15.42
N ASN A 348 4.12 -14.49 15.23
CA ASN A 348 2.76 -13.99 15.24
C ASN A 348 2.39 -13.30 13.92
N ALA A 349 1.09 -13.25 13.63
CA ALA A 349 0.53 -12.52 12.49
C ALA A 349 -0.85 -11.97 12.83
N ARG A 350 -1.29 -10.98 12.04
CA ARG A 350 -2.62 -10.38 12.10
C ARG A 350 -3.61 -11.21 11.29
N GLU A 351 -4.81 -11.42 11.85
CA GLU A 351 -5.91 -12.08 11.15
C GLU A 351 -6.36 -11.28 9.92
N GLY A 352 -6.64 -12.00 8.82
CA GLY A 352 -7.24 -11.43 7.60
C GLY A 352 -6.31 -10.56 6.74
N TYR A 353 -5.03 -10.37 7.11
CA TYR A 353 -4.13 -9.45 6.40
C TYR A 353 -3.22 -10.15 5.38
N ILE A 354 -2.55 -11.22 5.78
CA ILE A 354 -1.71 -12.05 4.91
C ILE A 354 -2.47 -13.31 4.55
N LEU A 355 -2.46 -13.69 3.28
CA LEU A 355 -3.09 -14.92 2.81
C LEU A 355 -2.48 -16.13 3.52
N ARG A 356 -3.33 -17.00 4.10
CA ARG A 356 -2.91 -18.19 4.87
C ARG A 356 -1.84 -17.90 5.95
N ALA A 357 -1.93 -16.74 6.59
CA ALA A 357 -0.95 -16.33 7.60
C ALA A 357 -0.75 -17.39 8.70
N ASN A 358 -1.82 -18.07 9.11
CA ASN A 358 -1.75 -19.11 10.15
C ASN A 358 -0.82 -20.26 9.74
N GLU A 359 -0.93 -20.75 8.50
CA GLU A 359 -0.07 -21.81 7.96
C GLU A 359 1.37 -21.36 7.83
N GLN A 360 1.59 -20.10 7.41
CA GLN A 360 2.93 -19.52 7.28
C GLN A 360 3.64 -19.41 8.63
N ILE A 361 3.00 -18.83 9.66
CA ILE A 361 3.62 -18.69 10.99
C ILE A 361 3.83 -20.05 11.67
N GLN A 362 2.96 -21.02 11.42
CA GLN A 362 3.10 -22.37 11.93
C GLN A 362 4.30 -23.07 11.28
N TYR A 363 4.45 -22.97 9.95
CA TYR A 363 5.61 -23.47 9.23
C TYR A 363 6.91 -22.86 9.76
N ILE A 364 6.99 -21.54 9.87
CA ILE A 364 8.18 -20.84 10.38
C ILE A 364 8.49 -21.31 11.81
N ALA A 365 7.53 -21.35 12.72
CA ALA A 365 7.74 -21.78 14.09
C ALA A 365 8.25 -23.22 14.18
N ASP A 366 7.80 -24.13 13.32
CA ASP A 366 8.26 -25.50 13.31
C ASP A 366 9.69 -25.62 12.76
N GLN A 367 10.08 -24.81 11.76
CA GLN A 367 11.46 -24.73 11.29
C GLN A 367 12.40 -24.17 12.37
N LEU A 368 11.96 -23.15 13.13
CA LEU A 368 12.75 -22.64 14.26
C LEU A 368 13.01 -23.71 15.34
N LYS A 369 12.01 -24.54 15.64
CA LYS A 369 12.22 -25.70 16.55
C LYS A 369 13.22 -26.69 15.98
N ALA A 370 13.16 -26.95 14.68
CA ALA A 370 14.04 -27.93 14.04
C ALA A 370 15.52 -27.54 14.09
N ILE A 371 15.84 -26.24 14.09
CA ILE A 371 17.21 -25.74 14.24
C ILE A 371 17.66 -25.61 15.72
N GLY A 372 16.80 -25.91 16.69
CA GLY A 372 17.15 -25.90 18.12
C GLY A 372 16.54 -24.75 18.95
N LEU A 373 15.78 -23.82 18.37
CA LEU A 373 15.02 -22.80 19.13
C LEU A 373 13.72 -23.41 19.65
N THR A 374 13.85 -24.26 20.69
CA THR A 374 12.79 -25.17 21.14
C THR A 374 11.59 -24.48 21.78
N GLY A 375 11.73 -23.21 22.22
CA GLY A 375 10.65 -22.40 22.77
C GLY A 375 9.75 -21.73 21.72
N ALA A 376 10.01 -21.93 20.42
CA ALA A 376 9.25 -21.30 19.34
C ALA A 376 7.80 -21.81 19.30
N THR A 377 6.85 -20.90 19.11
CA THR A 377 5.40 -21.14 18.98
C THR A 377 4.83 -20.25 17.90
N SER A 378 3.57 -20.45 17.50
CA SER A 378 2.85 -19.56 16.59
C SER A 378 1.58 -19.02 17.23
N GLY A 379 1.09 -17.83 16.79
CA GLY A 379 -0.15 -17.25 17.30
C GLY A 379 -0.74 -16.21 16.34
N MET A 380 -2.05 -16.30 16.11
CA MET A 380 -2.82 -15.31 15.37
C MET A 380 -3.44 -14.29 16.32
N TYR A 381 -3.53 -13.04 15.90
CA TYR A 381 -4.11 -11.96 16.68
C TYR A 381 -5.09 -11.13 15.85
N GLU A 382 -6.18 -10.71 16.48
CA GLU A 382 -7.06 -9.68 15.91
C GLU A 382 -6.29 -8.38 15.68
N THR A 383 -6.75 -7.57 14.72
CA THR A 383 -6.06 -6.34 14.27
C THR A 383 -5.64 -5.44 15.44
N ALA A 384 -6.54 -5.10 16.35
CA ALA A 384 -6.24 -4.18 17.46
C ALA A 384 -5.16 -4.73 18.41
N ALA A 385 -5.25 -6.03 18.75
CA ALA A 385 -4.28 -6.68 19.62
C ALA A 385 -2.91 -6.87 18.96
N PHE A 386 -2.88 -7.06 17.66
CA PHE A 386 -1.63 -7.11 16.88
C PHE A 386 -0.98 -5.73 16.82
N GLU A 387 -1.72 -4.69 16.48
CA GLU A 387 -1.22 -3.33 16.36
C GLU A 387 -0.67 -2.78 17.68
N GLU A 388 -1.31 -3.07 18.80
CA GLU A 388 -0.81 -2.71 20.13
C GLU A 388 0.59 -3.30 20.40
N GLN A 389 0.85 -4.53 19.94
CA GLN A 389 2.16 -5.18 20.08
C GLN A 389 3.16 -4.69 19.01
N TRP A 390 2.66 -4.29 17.83
CA TRP A 390 3.48 -3.94 16.69
C TRP A 390 4.03 -2.51 16.79
N THR A 391 3.24 -1.56 17.29
CA THR A 391 3.52 -0.12 17.27
C THR A 391 4.03 0.44 18.59
N ILE A 392 4.64 -0.38 19.44
CA ILE A 392 5.09 0.08 20.77
C ILE A 392 6.46 0.78 20.76
N GLY A 393 7.22 0.68 19.65
CA GLY A 393 8.58 1.22 19.50
C GLY A 393 9.63 0.51 20.35
N TYR A 394 10.89 0.58 19.92
CA TYR A 394 12.02 -0.17 20.50
C TYR A 394 12.15 -0.05 22.02
N ASP A 395 12.16 1.17 22.56
CA ASP A 395 12.39 1.45 23.99
C ASP A 395 11.30 0.88 24.91
N ASN A 396 10.13 0.57 24.37
CA ASN A 396 9.00 0.05 25.16
C ASN A 396 8.83 -1.47 25.02
N ILE A 397 9.67 -2.15 24.22
CA ILE A 397 9.63 -3.60 24.09
C ILE A 397 10.21 -4.25 25.35
N PRO A 398 9.42 -5.02 26.13
CA PRO A 398 9.95 -5.74 27.29
C PRO A 398 11.01 -6.78 26.87
N ALA A 399 12.11 -6.87 27.60
CA ALA A 399 13.20 -7.81 27.28
C ALA A 399 12.75 -9.29 27.29
N GLU A 400 11.73 -9.63 28.06
CA GLU A 400 11.14 -10.98 28.07
C GLU A 400 10.24 -11.27 26.87
N ARG A 401 9.86 -10.25 26.07
CA ARG A 401 9.03 -10.42 24.89
C ARG A 401 9.88 -10.95 23.74
N GLY A 402 9.57 -12.15 23.29
CA GLY A 402 10.25 -12.80 22.15
C GLY A 402 9.33 -12.90 20.94
N LEU A 403 8.89 -11.77 20.36
CA LEU A 403 8.02 -11.80 19.18
C LEU A 403 8.83 -11.79 17.88
N LEU A 404 8.34 -12.59 16.93
CA LEU A 404 8.72 -12.59 15.54
C LEU A 404 7.46 -12.27 14.73
N GLY A 405 7.30 -11.01 14.34
CA GLY A 405 6.08 -10.55 13.69
C GLY A 405 6.12 -10.75 12.19
N LEU A 406 5.27 -11.63 11.66
CA LEU A 406 5.02 -11.76 10.23
C LEU A 406 4.05 -10.65 9.81
N GLN A 407 4.50 -9.75 8.94
CA GLN A 407 3.74 -8.60 8.51
C GLN A 407 4.04 -8.29 7.03
N GLN A 408 3.13 -7.58 6.42
CA GLN A 408 3.33 -6.99 5.11
C GLN A 408 3.67 -5.50 5.29
N HIS A 409 4.76 -5.07 4.69
CA HIS A 409 5.26 -3.70 4.73
C HIS A 409 5.16 -3.09 3.34
N GLY A 410 4.44 -1.99 3.18
CA GLY A 410 4.41 -1.20 1.96
C GLY A 410 5.50 -0.14 1.95
N ASN A 411 6.19 0.00 0.81
CA ASN A 411 7.08 1.13 0.55
C ASN A 411 6.51 1.97 -0.60
N GLU A 412 5.41 2.64 -0.31
CA GLU A 412 4.62 3.38 -1.28
C GLU A 412 5.36 4.61 -1.82
N LEU A 413 6.29 5.15 -1.03
CA LEU A 413 7.16 6.24 -1.48
C LEU A 413 8.18 5.77 -2.52
N MET A 414 8.39 4.44 -2.64
CA MET A 414 9.48 3.87 -3.46
C MET A 414 10.84 4.48 -3.11
N ASP A 415 11.05 4.71 -1.81
CA ASP A 415 12.30 5.24 -1.24
C ASP A 415 12.59 4.52 0.08
N PHE A 416 13.76 3.90 0.17
CA PHE A 416 14.11 3.09 1.34
C PHE A 416 14.14 3.87 2.67
N ALA A 417 14.21 5.20 2.61
CA ALA A 417 14.09 6.04 3.81
C ALA A 417 12.80 5.79 4.58
N GLN A 418 11.67 5.53 3.90
CA GLN A 418 10.40 5.20 4.54
C GLN A 418 10.53 3.93 5.39
N SER A 419 11.11 2.90 4.83
CA SER A 419 11.32 1.63 5.51
C SER A 419 12.32 1.74 6.67
N VAL A 420 13.40 2.50 6.48
CA VAL A 420 14.40 2.75 7.54
C VAL A 420 13.74 3.50 8.69
N ALA A 421 12.99 4.55 8.42
CA ALA A 421 12.28 5.34 9.44
C ALA A 421 11.32 4.48 10.28
N GLY A 422 10.55 3.60 9.64
CA GLY A 422 9.53 2.80 10.31
C GLY A 422 10.07 1.58 11.04
N TYR A 423 10.93 0.82 10.39
CA TYR A 423 11.30 -0.55 10.81
C TYR A 423 12.67 -0.68 11.45
N TYR A 424 13.57 0.27 11.23
CA TYR A 424 14.98 0.11 11.62
C TYR A 424 15.52 1.22 12.51
N SER A 425 14.99 2.45 12.41
CA SER A 425 15.47 3.56 13.24
C SER A 425 15.05 3.39 14.71
N CYS A 426 15.86 3.91 15.63
CA CYS A 426 15.59 3.86 17.07
C CYS A 426 14.24 4.50 17.43
N GLY A 427 13.84 5.57 16.72
CA GLY A 427 12.57 6.27 16.92
C GLY A 427 11.40 5.72 16.12
N GLY A 428 11.59 4.68 15.31
CA GLY A 428 10.55 4.13 14.44
C GLY A 428 9.40 3.51 15.21
N ALA A 429 8.16 3.89 14.87
CA ALA A 429 6.96 3.42 15.57
C ALA A 429 6.79 1.89 15.52
N THR A 430 7.24 1.28 14.43
CA THR A 430 7.20 -0.18 14.23
C THR A 430 8.57 -0.83 14.36
N SER A 431 9.61 -0.07 14.74
CA SER A 431 10.95 -0.60 14.89
C SER A 431 11.08 -1.45 16.18
N ALA A 432 11.75 -2.58 16.02
CA ALA A 432 12.22 -3.42 17.13
C ALA A 432 13.74 -3.52 17.12
N TYR A 433 14.42 -2.54 16.54
CA TYR A 433 15.87 -2.45 16.38
C TYR A 433 16.34 -1.02 16.66
N CYS A 434 17.51 -0.88 17.25
CA CYS A 434 18.15 0.40 17.51
C CYS A 434 19.67 0.20 17.45
N ASP A 435 20.33 0.91 16.53
CA ASP A 435 21.77 0.84 16.33
C ASP A 435 22.34 2.23 16.00
N PRO A 436 23.26 2.76 16.83
CA PRO A 436 23.84 4.09 16.60
C PRO A 436 24.56 4.23 15.26
N THR A 437 25.14 3.15 14.72
CA THR A 437 25.82 3.17 13.41
C THR A 437 24.80 3.37 12.28
N LEU A 438 23.65 2.67 12.39
CA LEU A 438 22.57 2.85 11.44
C LEU A 438 21.99 4.28 11.50
N GLU A 439 21.79 4.84 12.70
CA GLU A 439 21.29 6.21 12.85
C GLU A 439 22.23 7.23 12.17
N GLU A 440 23.56 7.10 12.38
CA GLU A 440 24.54 7.97 11.71
C GLU A 440 24.49 7.85 10.18
N MET A 441 24.35 6.61 9.64
CA MET A 441 24.22 6.38 8.19
C MET A 441 22.91 6.99 7.66
N TYR A 442 21.81 6.81 8.39
CA TYR A 442 20.50 7.28 8.00
C TYR A 442 20.41 8.81 8.01
N GLU A 443 20.88 9.47 9.08
CA GLU A 443 20.93 10.93 9.18
C GLU A 443 21.78 11.55 8.03
N ALA A 444 22.90 10.89 7.66
CA ALA A 444 23.74 11.32 6.55
C ALA A 444 23.11 11.10 5.16
N ALA A 445 22.15 10.17 5.03
CA ALA A 445 21.47 9.87 3.77
C ALA A 445 20.24 10.78 3.54
N LEU A 446 19.55 11.18 4.61
CA LEU A 446 18.27 11.93 4.52
C LEU A 446 18.33 13.20 3.65
N PRO A 447 19.35 14.08 3.76
CA PRO A 447 19.39 15.33 3.00
C PRO A 447 19.88 15.16 1.55
N THR A 448 20.19 13.94 1.11
CA THR A 448 20.74 13.68 -0.23
C THR A 448 19.62 13.38 -1.25
N SER A 449 19.91 13.57 -2.53
CA SER A 449 19.01 13.32 -3.66
C SER A 449 19.73 12.61 -4.80
N GLY A 450 18.95 12.08 -5.78
CA GLY A 450 19.47 11.43 -6.98
C GLY A 450 20.40 10.25 -6.67
N ASP A 451 21.46 10.10 -7.47
CA ASP A 451 22.41 8.98 -7.38
C ASP A 451 23.12 8.89 -6.02
N GLU A 452 23.39 10.03 -5.37
CA GLU A 452 24.02 10.03 -4.05
C GLU A 452 23.10 9.44 -2.99
N ARG A 453 21.80 9.77 -3.04
CA ARG A 453 20.78 9.20 -2.15
C ARG A 453 20.67 7.70 -2.37
N ASP A 454 20.54 7.27 -3.62
CA ASP A 454 20.42 5.87 -3.97
C ASP A 454 21.61 5.06 -3.42
N GLN A 455 22.85 5.52 -3.65
CA GLN A 455 24.06 4.86 -3.16
C GLN A 455 24.11 4.75 -1.63
N LYS A 456 23.78 5.83 -0.90
CA LYS A 456 23.78 5.82 0.56
C LYS A 456 22.74 4.86 1.13
N PHE A 457 21.54 4.81 0.55
CA PHE A 457 20.52 3.86 0.99
C PHE A 457 20.85 2.41 0.59
N GLN A 458 21.56 2.17 -0.50
CA GLN A 458 22.13 0.85 -0.82
C GLN A 458 23.20 0.41 0.20
N GLU A 459 24.01 1.34 0.72
CA GLU A 459 24.97 1.04 1.80
C GLU A 459 24.24 0.66 3.10
N ILE A 460 23.16 1.37 3.43
CA ILE A 460 22.29 1.03 4.56
C ILE A 460 21.65 -0.35 4.37
N ALA A 461 21.16 -0.67 3.17
CA ALA A 461 20.57 -1.98 2.87
C ALA A 461 21.59 -3.12 3.11
N LYS A 462 22.83 -2.97 2.64
CA LYS A 462 23.92 -3.94 2.86
C LYS A 462 24.26 -4.09 4.33
N TYR A 463 24.33 -2.98 5.07
CA TYR A 463 24.55 -3.01 6.51
C TYR A 463 23.44 -3.78 7.23
N LEU A 464 22.17 -3.49 6.94
CA LEU A 464 21.03 -4.15 7.55
C LEU A 464 20.92 -5.64 7.18
N TYR A 465 21.34 -6.00 5.97
CA TYR A 465 21.44 -7.40 5.56
C TYR A 465 22.38 -8.20 6.46
N ASP A 466 23.52 -7.63 6.84
CA ASP A 466 24.47 -8.27 7.75
C ASP A 466 23.96 -8.34 9.20
N GLN A 467 23.14 -7.36 9.64
CA GLN A 467 22.62 -7.28 11.01
C GLN A 467 21.34 -8.09 11.25
N VAL A 468 20.57 -8.37 10.21
CA VAL A 468 19.33 -9.19 10.25
C VAL A 468 18.31 -8.77 11.34
N PRO A 469 17.96 -7.49 11.51
CA PRO A 469 16.93 -7.12 12.47
C PRO A 469 15.52 -7.45 12.00
N VAL A 470 15.36 -7.52 10.68
CA VAL A 470 14.15 -7.96 9.97
C VAL A 470 14.60 -8.99 8.93
N VAL A 471 13.87 -10.08 8.78
CA VAL A 471 14.08 -11.05 7.71
C VAL A 471 13.12 -10.72 6.57
N PRO A 472 13.60 -10.20 5.43
CA PRO A 472 12.81 -10.09 4.23
C PRO A 472 12.40 -11.48 3.76
N ILE A 473 11.16 -11.65 3.32
CA ILE A 473 10.67 -12.91 2.79
C ILE A 473 10.44 -12.76 1.29
N GLY A 474 9.60 -11.79 0.87
CA GLY A 474 9.35 -11.57 -0.54
C GLY A 474 8.22 -10.58 -0.78
N ALA A 475 8.02 -10.22 -2.03
CA ALA A 475 6.91 -9.39 -2.50
C ALA A 475 5.79 -10.31 -3.02
N PRO A 476 4.56 -10.23 -2.48
CA PRO A 476 3.42 -10.90 -3.07
C PRO A 476 3.11 -10.28 -4.43
N GLY A 477 2.72 -11.09 -5.42
CA GLY A 477 2.19 -10.57 -6.67
C GLY A 477 0.81 -9.96 -6.47
N PHE A 478 0.55 -8.79 -7.06
CA PHE A 478 -0.81 -8.31 -7.22
C PHE A 478 -1.42 -8.95 -8.45
N ASN A 479 -2.36 -9.86 -8.21
CA ASN A 479 -3.06 -10.58 -9.26
C ASN A 479 -4.47 -10.02 -9.42
N PHE A 480 -4.84 -9.79 -10.69
CA PHE A 480 -6.14 -9.27 -11.10
C PHE A 480 -6.78 -10.20 -12.11
N GLY A 481 -8.01 -10.61 -11.82
CA GLY A 481 -8.85 -11.30 -12.82
C GLY A 481 -9.66 -10.25 -13.59
N LEU A 482 -9.59 -10.30 -14.93
CA LEU A 482 -10.28 -9.38 -15.83
C LEU A 482 -11.22 -10.11 -16.76
N SER A 483 -12.32 -9.46 -17.14
CA SER A 483 -13.16 -9.89 -18.26
C SER A 483 -12.43 -9.70 -19.60
N GLU A 484 -12.77 -10.51 -20.61
CA GLU A 484 -12.10 -10.49 -21.92
C GLU A 484 -12.17 -9.14 -22.63
N ASN A 485 -13.20 -8.33 -22.35
CA ASN A 485 -13.44 -7.05 -22.99
C ASN A 485 -12.84 -5.85 -22.25
N LEU A 486 -12.15 -6.05 -21.11
CA LEU A 486 -11.48 -5.00 -20.37
C LEU A 486 -9.99 -5.01 -20.66
N ASP A 487 -9.45 -3.92 -21.19
CA ASP A 487 -8.02 -3.68 -21.33
C ASP A 487 -7.55 -2.70 -20.26
N TRP A 488 -6.59 -3.14 -19.47
CA TRP A 488 -5.92 -2.39 -18.40
C TRP A 488 -4.61 -3.05 -18.02
N THR A 489 -3.60 -2.26 -17.69
CA THR A 489 -2.33 -2.71 -17.16
C THR A 489 -2.26 -2.36 -15.67
N PRO A 490 -2.08 -3.34 -14.77
CA PRO A 490 -2.00 -3.07 -13.35
C PRO A 490 -0.74 -2.30 -12.99
N ARG A 491 -0.87 -1.45 -11.97
CA ARG A 491 0.18 -0.58 -11.45
C ARG A 491 0.84 -1.20 -10.22
N MET A 492 2.16 -0.99 -10.06
CA MET A 492 2.91 -1.47 -8.89
C MET A 492 2.44 -0.86 -7.57
N ASP A 493 1.89 0.35 -7.60
CA ASP A 493 1.31 1.03 -6.44
C ASP A 493 -0.08 0.51 -6.04
N GLY A 494 -0.63 -0.42 -6.82
CA GLY A 494 -1.93 -1.04 -6.57
C GLY A 494 -3.14 -0.15 -6.87
N PHE A 495 -2.93 1.05 -7.41
CA PHE A 495 -4.04 1.93 -7.80
C PHE A 495 -4.79 1.39 -8.99
N ILE A 496 -6.12 1.49 -8.97
CA ILE A 496 -7.01 1.10 -10.04
C ILE A 496 -7.61 2.38 -10.62
N LEU A 497 -6.93 2.94 -11.64
CA LEU A 497 -7.35 4.19 -12.25
C LEU A 497 -8.21 3.91 -13.48
N LEU A 498 -9.48 4.27 -13.40
CA LEU A 498 -10.47 4.05 -14.46
C LEU A 498 -10.13 4.79 -15.76
N LYS A 499 -9.40 5.91 -15.67
CA LYS A 499 -8.92 6.68 -16.83
C LYS A 499 -7.88 5.93 -17.67
N GLU A 500 -7.27 4.89 -17.12
CA GLU A 500 -6.29 4.02 -17.78
C GLU A 500 -6.92 2.77 -18.40
N MET A 501 -8.25 2.59 -18.24
CA MET A 501 -8.99 1.43 -18.72
C MET A 501 -9.70 1.68 -20.05
N THR A 502 -9.80 0.63 -20.85
CA THR A 502 -10.59 0.65 -22.10
C THR A 502 -11.50 -0.56 -22.17
N LEU A 503 -12.78 -0.32 -22.51
CA LEU A 503 -13.74 -1.38 -22.86
C LEU A 503 -13.74 -1.58 -24.37
N ASN A 504 -13.59 -2.84 -24.82
CA ASN A 504 -13.58 -3.27 -26.23
C ASN A 504 -14.91 -3.88 -26.66
#